data_af601d6e041a3a5d3aa43a6b6b12a195
#
_entry.id   af601d6e041a3a5d3aa43a6b6b12a195
#
_cell.length_a   1.000
_cell.length_b   1.000
_cell.length_c   1.000
_cell.angle_alpha   90.00
_cell.angle_beta   90.00
_cell.angle_gamma   90.00
#
_symmetry.space_group_name_H-M   'P 1'
#
loop_
_entity.id
_entity.type
_entity.pdbx_description
1 polymer ?
#
loop_
_entity_poly.entity_id
_entity_poly.type
_entity_poly.pdbx_seq_one_letter_code
_entity_poly.pdbx_strand_id
1 'polypeptide(L)'
;VHEEILPKADHDFIILTYKDNEALPQTIVDELESRRDRKGWWDVYGLGQLGDVEGKIYNDWKMVDEVPHTGRLERRGLDFGFTNDPTAIVDVYYQDGGFILDEVLFRKGMSNKQIADTLLNQLAPNTLVVCDSAEPKSIEELKSYGVNAVGIEKTKGDTKDKTWVKWSIDLVAEQRISYTRRSTNIHKGYMNYLWDVDKDGKTLNVPSHLYSDMMDAIRYGIVSIVKKPKVVMQASPLPQGYYQDRDLAF
;
A
#
# COMPACT_ATOMS: atom_id res chain seq x y z
N VAL A 1 9.73 15.32 17.63
CA VAL A 1 9.08 16.05 18.75
C VAL A 1 9.79 15.69 20.05
N HIS A 2 10.03 14.40 20.37
CA HIS A 2 10.65 13.99 21.63
C HIS A 2 12.12 14.41 21.76
N GLU A 3 12.89 14.23 20.70
CA GLU A 3 14.31 14.63 20.71
C GLU A 3 14.51 16.15 20.78
N GLU A 4 13.53 16.93 20.33
CA GLU A 4 13.62 18.40 20.28
C GLU A 4 12.92 19.11 21.45
N ILE A 5 11.86 18.50 22.03
CA ILE A 5 11.04 19.14 23.06
C ILE A 5 11.42 18.69 24.46
N LEU A 6 11.60 17.37 24.70
CA LEU A 6 11.93 16.83 26.01
C LEU A 6 13.23 17.39 26.65
N PRO A 7 14.26 17.78 25.89
CA PRO A 7 15.44 18.43 26.48
C PRO A 7 15.22 19.89 26.93
N LYS A 8 14.09 20.52 26.59
CA LYS A 8 13.81 21.91 26.94
C LYS A 8 13.18 22.00 28.34
N ALA A 9 13.67 22.89 29.18
CA ALA A 9 13.41 22.96 30.62
C ALA A 9 12.00 23.42 31.03
N ASP A 10 11.06 23.66 30.11
CA ASP A 10 9.77 24.25 30.45
C ASP A 10 8.64 23.57 29.63
N HIS A 11 8.36 22.30 29.97
CA HIS A 11 7.25 21.56 29.37
C HIS A 11 6.68 20.53 30.35
N ASP A 12 5.38 20.31 30.29
CA ASP A 12 4.69 19.22 30.96
C ASP A 12 4.51 18.05 29.96
N PHE A 13 4.88 16.85 30.39
CA PHE A 13 4.68 15.64 29.62
C PHE A 13 3.52 14.83 30.18
N ILE A 14 2.42 14.75 29.43
CA ILE A 14 1.23 14.00 29.81
C ILE A 14 1.16 12.73 28.97
N ILE A 15 1.13 11.57 29.62
CA ILE A 15 0.85 10.28 28.96
C ILE A 15 -0.64 10.03 29.06
N LEU A 16 -1.30 9.94 27.90
CA LEU A 16 -2.69 9.50 27.78
C LEU A 16 -2.72 8.12 27.13
N THR A 17 -3.53 7.23 27.70
CA THR A 17 -3.75 5.87 27.20
C THR A 17 -5.18 5.71 26.71
N TYR A 18 -5.50 4.58 26.10
CA TYR A 18 -6.88 4.25 25.73
C TYR A 18 -7.86 4.25 26.92
N LYS A 19 -7.37 4.05 28.14
CA LYS A 19 -8.19 4.07 29.38
C LYS A 19 -8.64 5.47 29.77
N ASP A 20 -7.95 6.49 29.29
CA ASP A 20 -8.27 7.90 29.56
C ASP A 20 -9.30 8.46 28.58
N ASN A 21 -9.76 7.64 27.61
CA ASN A 21 -10.78 8.01 26.62
C ASN A 21 -12.07 7.20 26.85
N GLU A 22 -12.98 7.75 27.63
CA GLU A 22 -14.28 7.13 27.94
C GLU A 22 -15.20 6.97 26.72
N ALA A 23 -14.95 7.72 25.65
CA ALA A 23 -15.73 7.65 24.40
C ALA A 23 -15.22 6.59 23.42
N LEU A 24 -14.19 5.82 23.78
CA LEU A 24 -13.62 4.83 22.89
C LEU A 24 -14.58 3.63 22.74
N PRO A 25 -14.95 3.23 21.50
CA PRO A 25 -15.79 2.06 21.28
C PRO A 25 -15.17 0.79 21.88
N GLN A 26 -15.99 -0.07 22.50
CA GLN A 26 -15.52 -1.31 23.12
C GLN A 26 -14.75 -2.20 22.15
N THR A 27 -15.16 -2.23 20.88
CA THR A 27 -14.45 -2.98 19.82
C THR A 27 -13.00 -2.55 19.65
N ILE A 28 -12.70 -1.26 19.82
CA ILE A 28 -11.33 -0.74 19.77
C ILE A 28 -10.56 -1.11 21.04
N VAL A 29 -11.23 -1.07 22.19
CA VAL A 29 -10.62 -1.51 23.47
C VAL A 29 -10.24 -2.98 23.39
N ASP A 30 -11.17 -3.84 22.93
CA ASP A 30 -10.95 -5.28 22.79
C ASP A 30 -9.81 -5.57 21.82
N GLU A 31 -9.72 -4.81 20.75
CA GLU A 31 -8.63 -4.91 19.78
C GLU A 31 -7.28 -4.53 20.39
N LEU A 32 -7.20 -3.43 21.13
CA LEU A 32 -6.01 -3.02 21.85
C LEU A 32 -5.59 -4.10 22.88
N GLU A 33 -6.53 -4.57 23.69
CA GLU A 33 -6.28 -5.59 24.72
C GLU A 33 -5.84 -6.93 24.13
N SER A 34 -6.32 -7.31 22.94
CA SER A 34 -5.92 -8.55 22.27
C SER A 34 -4.43 -8.59 21.89
N ARG A 35 -3.77 -7.42 21.90
CA ARG A 35 -2.35 -7.27 21.57
C ARG A 35 -1.45 -7.02 22.77
N ARG A 36 -1.97 -7.23 23.99
CA ARG A 36 -1.24 -6.98 25.24
C ARG A 36 0.07 -7.76 25.32
N ASP A 37 0.12 -8.95 24.75
CA ASP A 37 1.30 -9.82 24.75
C ASP A 37 2.39 -9.36 23.78
N ARG A 38 2.10 -8.41 22.88
CA ARG A 38 3.08 -7.79 21.98
C ARG A 38 3.78 -6.63 22.70
N LYS A 39 4.83 -6.92 23.45
CA LYS A 39 5.45 -5.99 24.38
C LYS A 39 5.77 -4.62 23.77
N GLY A 40 6.55 -4.52 22.71
CA GLY A 40 6.92 -3.25 22.09
C GLY A 40 5.71 -2.47 21.57
N TRP A 41 4.74 -3.18 20.98
CA TRP A 41 3.47 -2.58 20.55
C TRP A 41 2.63 -2.11 21.73
N TRP A 42 2.55 -2.95 22.79
CA TRP A 42 1.80 -2.63 24.00
C TRP A 42 2.40 -1.45 24.75
N ASP A 43 3.71 -1.37 24.84
CA ASP A 43 4.41 -0.25 25.47
C ASP A 43 4.03 1.09 24.82
N VAL A 44 3.92 1.12 23.49
CA VAL A 44 3.57 2.34 22.74
C VAL A 44 2.06 2.61 22.78
N TYR A 45 1.23 1.66 22.35
CA TYR A 45 -0.21 1.90 22.12
C TYR A 45 -1.09 1.60 23.35
N GLY A 46 -0.67 0.69 24.21
CA GLY A 46 -1.37 0.37 25.44
C GLY A 46 -0.98 1.26 26.62
N LEU A 47 0.32 1.54 26.76
CA LEU A 47 0.86 2.28 27.90
C LEU A 47 1.29 3.71 27.56
N GLY A 48 1.20 4.13 26.29
CA GLY A 48 1.59 5.47 25.85
C GLY A 48 3.09 5.76 26.00
N GLN A 49 3.92 4.72 26.11
CA GLN A 49 5.37 4.86 26.26
C GLN A 49 6.02 5.22 24.91
N LEU A 50 7.19 5.83 24.99
CA LEU A 50 8.03 6.11 23.83
C LEU A 50 8.78 4.85 23.42
N GLY A 51 8.71 4.48 22.16
CA GLY A 51 9.44 3.34 21.65
C GLY A 51 9.14 3.09 20.18
N ASP A 52 9.99 2.31 19.54
CA ASP A 52 9.73 1.77 18.22
C ASP A 52 8.90 0.49 18.35
N VAL A 53 7.90 0.34 17.50
CA VAL A 53 7.09 -0.87 17.44
C VAL A 53 7.88 -1.96 16.72
N GLU A 54 8.33 -2.96 17.45
CA GLU A 54 9.00 -4.12 16.87
C GLU A 54 8.06 -4.86 15.89
N GLY A 55 8.63 -5.38 14.81
CA GLY A 55 7.87 -6.13 13.80
C GLY A 55 7.15 -5.27 12.77
N LYS A 56 7.41 -3.97 12.72
CA LYS A 56 6.88 -3.08 11.70
C LYS A 56 7.35 -3.52 10.31
N ILE A 57 6.41 -3.59 9.36
CA ILE A 57 6.70 -4.07 8.01
C ILE A 57 7.44 -3.02 7.18
N TYR A 58 6.97 -1.78 7.22
CA TYR A 58 7.59 -0.67 6.47
C TYR A 58 8.27 0.31 7.41
N ASN A 59 9.47 0.73 7.04
CA ASN A 59 10.26 1.69 7.78
C ASN A 59 10.64 2.86 6.86
N ASP A 60 11.11 3.96 7.44
CA ASP A 60 11.69 5.12 6.73
C ASP A 60 10.75 5.88 5.76
N TRP A 61 9.44 5.64 5.82
CA TRP A 61 8.49 6.45 5.07
C TRP A 61 8.44 7.87 5.66
N LYS A 62 8.35 8.86 4.77
CA LYS A 62 8.36 10.27 5.16
C LYS A 62 7.00 10.91 4.94
N MET A 63 6.57 11.73 5.88
CA MET A 63 5.39 12.56 5.68
C MET A 63 5.80 13.84 4.93
N VAL A 64 5.01 14.21 3.91
CA VAL A 64 5.11 15.48 3.18
C VAL A 64 3.79 16.22 3.30
N ASP A 65 3.79 17.55 3.15
CA ASP A 65 2.56 18.33 3.32
C ASP A 65 1.56 18.03 2.22
N GLU A 66 2.02 18.01 0.97
CA GLU A 66 1.21 17.75 -0.23
C GLU A 66 2.06 17.12 -1.34
N VAL A 67 1.40 16.65 -2.40
CA VAL A 67 2.09 16.19 -3.60
C VAL A 67 2.66 17.42 -4.32
N PRO A 68 3.99 17.51 -4.55
CA PRO A 68 4.57 18.61 -5.32
C PRO A 68 4.01 18.65 -6.75
N HIS A 69 3.93 19.83 -7.33
CA HIS A 69 3.46 20.03 -8.71
C HIS A 69 4.25 19.29 -9.79
N THR A 70 5.48 18.87 -9.45
CA THR A 70 6.34 18.04 -10.32
C THR A 70 6.06 16.54 -10.16
N GLY A 71 5.23 16.16 -9.19
CA GLY A 71 4.82 14.76 -9.00
C GLY A 71 3.94 14.28 -10.14
N ARG A 72 4.33 13.15 -10.76
CA ARG A 72 3.57 12.54 -11.86
C ARG A 72 2.73 11.40 -11.34
N LEU A 73 1.40 11.48 -11.50
CA LEU A 73 0.50 10.38 -11.16
C LEU A 73 0.71 9.20 -12.11
N GLU A 74 1.17 8.08 -11.56
CA GLU A 74 1.49 6.87 -12.33
C GLU A 74 0.35 5.85 -12.32
N ARG A 75 -0.23 5.62 -11.14
CA ARG A 75 -1.23 4.57 -10.91
C ARG A 75 -2.17 4.97 -9.78
N ARG A 76 -3.32 4.31 -9.78
CA ARG A 76 -4.18 4.20 -8.61
C ARG A 76 -4.18 2.76 -8.13
N GLY A 77 -3.92 2.55 -6.85
CA GLY A 77 -4.13 1.25 -6.23
C GLY A 77 -5.53 1.19 -5.63
N LEU A 78 -6.23 0.08 -5.81
CA LEU A 78 -7.55 -0.15 -5.25
C LEU A 78 -7.60 -1.52 -4.59
N ASP A 79 -7.96 -1.53 -3.32
CA ASP A 79 -8.37 -2.73 -2.60
C ASP A 79 -9.88 -2.67 -2.34
N PHE A 80 -10.58 -3.75 -2.74
CA PHE A 80 -12.03 -3.81 -2.61
C PHE A 80 -12.41 -4.25 -1.20
N GLY A 81 -13.27 -3.47 -0.55
CA GLY A 81 -13.94 -3.85 0.67
C GLY A 81 -15.43 -3.60 0.56
N PHE A 82 -16.23 -4.19 1.43
CA PHE A 82 -17.67 -3.95 1.45
C PHE A 82 -18.19 -3.83 2.89
N THR A 83 -18.67 -4.91 3.50
CA THR A 83 -19.39 -4.85 4.79
C THR A 83 -18.44 -4.69 5.97
N ASN A 84 -17.41 -5.53 6.05
CA ASN A 84 -16.50 -5.57 7.19
C ASN A 84 -15.22 -4.78 6.93
N ASP A 85 -14.73 -4.81 5.71
CA ASP A 85 -13.47 -4.19 5.32
C ASP A 85 -13.74 -2.92 4.48
N PRO A 86 -12.95 -1.86 4.66
CA PRO A 86 -13.09 -0.65 3.88
C PRO A 86 -12.54 -0.85 2.46
N THR A 87 -13.19 -0.22 1.48
CA THR A 87 -12.57 0.03 0.19
C THR A 87 -11.47 1.07 0.38
N ALA A 88 -10.26 0.75 -0.10
CA ALA A 88 -9.10 1.62 -0.04
C ALA A 88 -8.66 2.02 -1.45
N ILE A 89 -8.47 3.33 -1.69
CA ILE A 89 -7.96 3.87 -2.95
C ILE A 89 -6.82 4.83 -2.65
N VAL A 90 -5.70 4.63 -3.34
CA VAL A 90 -4.50 5.45 -3.21
C VAL A 90 -4.00 5.90 -4.58
N ASP A 91 -3.67 7.17 -4.71
CA ASP A 91 -2.90 7.71 -5.83
C ASP A 91 -1.40 7.51 -5.57
N VAL A 92 -0.70 6.95 -6.56
CA VAL A 92 0.74 6.70 -6.52
C VAL A 92 1.43 7.63 -7.50
N TYR A 93 2.11 8.64 -6.99
CA TYR A 93 2.89 9.58 -7.74
C TYR A 93 4.35 9.17 -7.76
N TYR A 94 5.03 9.41 -8.88
CA TYR A 94 6.47 9.28 -8.99
C TYR A 94 7.13 10.65 -8.98
N GLN A 95 8.18 10.80 -8.15
CA GLN A 95 8.99 12.00 -8.11
C GLN A 95 10.42 11.70 -7.66
N ASP A 96 11.40 12.21 -8.38
CA ASP A 96 12.83 12.21 -8.02
C ASP A 96 13.36 10.83 -7.55
N GLY A 97 12.95 9.76 -8.25
CA GLY A 97 13.38 8.40 -7.95
C GLY A 97 12.68 7.76 -6.75
N GLY A 98 11.53 8.28 -6.31
CA GLY A 98 10.71 7.73 -5.24
C GLY A 98 9.23 7.86 -5.53
N PHE A 99 8.41 7.37 -4.60
CA PHE A 99 6.95 7.45 -4.69
C PHE A 99 6.38 8.36 -3.61
N ILE A 100 5.32 9.08 -3.97
CA ILE A 100 4.49 9.83 -3.03
C ILE A 100 3.08 9.25 -3.09
N LEU A 101 2.57 8.85 -1.94
CA LEU A 101 1.26 8.25 -1.78
C LEU A 101 0.27 9.31 -1.31
N ASP A 102 -0.90 9.34 -1.93
CA ASP A 102 -1.97 10.26 -1.57
C ASP A 102 -3.30 9.53 -1.47
N GLU A 103 -3.91 9.55 -0.29
CA GLU A 103 -5.14 8.84 -0.01
C GLU A 103 -6.32 9.48 -0.76
N VAL A 104 -6.99 8.69 -1.59
CA VAL A 104 -8.18 9.10 -2.32
C VAL A 104 -9.44 8.72 -1.55
N LEU A 105 -9.51 7.49 -1.05
CA LEU A 105 -10.67 6.95 -0.35
C LEU A 105 -10.27 5.87 0.66
N PHE A 106 -10.93 5.89 1.82
CA PHE A 106 -10.92 4.79 2.78
C PHE A 106 -12.30 4.70 3.44
N ARG A 107 -13.17 3.80 2.96
CA ARG A 107 -14.57 3.79 3.37
C ARG A 107 -15.21 2.41 3.24
N LYS A 108 -16.02 2.02 4.23
CA LYS A 108 -16.86 0.80 4.22
C LYS A 108 -18.17 1.03 3.43
N GLY A 109 -18.76 -0.06 2.96
CA GLY A 109 -20.09 -0.07 2.36
C GLY A 109 -20.18 0.58 0.98
N MET A 110 -19.06 0.62 0.23
CA MET A 110 -19.04 1.16 -1.13
C MET A 110 -19.52 0.14 -2.15
N SER A 111 -20.49 0.49 -2.97
CA SER A 111 -20.81 -0.27 -4.19
C SER A 111 -19.80 0.03 -5.30
N ASN A 112 -19.64 -0.89 -6.26
CA ASN A 112 -18.75 -0.69 -7.41
C ASN A 112 -19.12 0.58 -8.21
N LYS A 113 -20.42 0.92 -8.29
CA LYS A 113 -20.86 2.17 -8.91
C LYS A 113 -20.32 3.40 -8.16
N GLN A 114 -20.41 3.42 -6.83
CA GLN A 114 -19.88 4.53 -6.03
C GLN A 114 -18.36 4.64 -6.11
N ILE A 115 -17.66 3.49 -6.18
CA ILE A 115 -16.22 3.45 -6.43
C ILE A 115 -15.90 4.06 -7.80
N ALA A 116 -16.62 3.65 -8.85
CA ALA A 116 -16.45 4.19 -10.20
C ALA A 116 -16.70 5.70 -10.24
N ASP A 117 -17.79 6.17 -9.63
CA ASP A 117 -18.10 7.61 -9.57
C ASP A 117 -16.99 8.39 -8.83
N THR A 118 -16.46 7.83 -7.75
CA THR A 118 -15.34 8.45 -7.03
C THR A 118 -14.12 8.58 -7.94
N LEU A 119 -13.74 7.51 -8.65
CA LEU A 119 -12.56 7.47 -9.52
C LEU A 119 -12.69 8.41 -10.72
N LEU A 120 -13.87 8.46 -11.35
CA LEU A 120 -14.13 9.29 -12.54
C LEU A 120 -14.21 10.78 -12.20
N ASN A 121 -14.51 11.13 -10.96
CA ASN A 121 -14.53 12.51 -10.47
C ASN A 121 -13.16 13.02 -9.97
N GLN A 122 -12.12 12.17 -9.96
CA GLN A 122 -10.77 12.61 -9.61
C GLN A 122 -10.10 13.37 -10.76
N LEU A 123 -9.05 14.12 -10.42
CA LEU A 123 -8.11 14.62 -11.42
C LEU A 123 -7.49 13.41 -12.17
N ALA A 124 -7.31 13.56 -13.48
CA ALA A 124 -6.81 12.48 -14.36
C ALA A 124 -7.64 11.18 -14.25
N PRO A 125 -8.94 11.19 -14.62
CA PRO A 125 -9.86 10.06 -14.45
C PRO A 125 -9.44 8.80 -15.25
N ASN A 126 -8.63 8.96 -16.30
CA ASN A 126 -8.13 7.87 -17.14
C ASN A 126 -6.89 7.16 -16.56
N THR A 127 -6.41 7.58 -15.38
CA THR A 127 -5.27 6.91 -14.73
C THR A 127 -5.59 5.43 -14.51
N LEU A 128 -4.63 4.56 -14.83
CA LEU A 128 -4.79 3.12 -14.65
C LEU A 128 -4.99 2.78 -13.17
N VAL A 129 -6.12 2.14 -12.87
CA VAL A 129 -6.47 1.61 -11.55
C VAL A 129 -6.07 0.14 -11.49
N VAL A 130 -5.22 -0.21 -10.53
CA VAL A 130 -4.74 -1.58 -10.32
C VAL A 130 -5.38 -2.16 -9.08
N CYS A 131 -6.12 -3.24 -9.26
CA CYS A 131 -6.94 -3.88 -8.23
C CYS A 131 -6.44 -5.29 -7.88
N ASP A 132 -6.96 -5.87 -6.80
CA ASP A 132 -6.77 -7.31 -6.58
C ASP A 132 -7.38 -8.13 -7.73
N SER A 133 -6.58 -9.00 -8.31
CA SER A 133 -7.04 -9.93 -9.37
C SER A 133 -8.00 -11.01 -8.88
N ALA A 134 -8.18 -11.16 -7.57
CA ALA A 134 -9.18 -12.06 -6.99
C ALA A 134 -10.62 -11.56 -7.19
N GLU A 135 -10.81 -10.28 -7.55
CA GLU A 135 -12.11 -9.62 -7.74
C GLU A 135 -12.44 -9.34 -9.23
N PRO A 136 -12.43 -10.34 -10.14
CA PRO A 136 -12.59 -10.10 -11.57
C PRO A 136 -13.95 -9.52 -11.94
N LYS A 137 -15.01 -9.86 -11.19
CA LYS A 137 -16.37 -9.32 -11.43
C LYS A 137 -16.43 -7.82 -11.12
N SER A 138 -15.86 -7.41 -9.99
CA SER A 138 -15.80 -6.01 -9.59
C SER A 138 -14.97 -5.19 -10.57
N ILE A 139 -13.87 -5.74 -11.08
CA ILE A 139 -13.03 -5.09 -12.10
C ILE A 139 -13.80 -4.88 -13.40
N GLU A 140 -14.50 -5.92 -13.90
CA GLU A 140 -15.30 -5.81 -15.13
C GLU A 140 -16.46 -4.82 -14.96
N GLU A 141 -17.08 -4.77 -13.79
CA GLU A 141 -18.11 -3.79 -13.50
C GLU A 141 -17.56 -2.36 -13.50
N LEU A 142 -16.40 -2.11 -12.89
CA LEU A 142 -15.73 -0.80 -12.96
C LEU A 142 -15.44 -0.39 -14.41
N LYS A 143 -14.97 -1.32 -15.25
CA LYS A 143 -14.74 -1.07 -16.68
C LYS A 143 -16.04 -0.69 -17.39
N SER A 144 -17.16 -1.35 -17.07
CA SER A 144 -18.46 -1.05 -17.67
C SER A 144 -18.94 0.39 -17.36
N TYR A 145 -18.49 0.97 -16.25
CA TYR A 145 -18.71 2.38 -15.89
C TYR A 145 -17.69 3.33 -16.50
N GLY A 146 -16.71 2.83 -17.25
CA GLY A 146 -15.68 3.65 -17.93
C GLY A 146 -14.39 3.85 -17.14
N VAL A 147 -14.18 3.14 -16.04
CA VAL A 147 -12.92 3.18 -15.29
C VAL A 147 -11.85 2.34 -16.01
N ASN A 148 -10.65 2.88 -16.17
CA ASN A 148 -9.51 2.15 -16.71
C ASN A 148 -8.90 1.26 -15.61
N ALA A 149 -9.51 0.08 -15.38
CA ALA A 149 -9.15 -0.84 -14.29
C ALA A 149 -8.55 -2.15 -14.79
N VAL A 150 -7.58 -2.69 -14.06
CA VAL A 150 -6.99 -4.01 -14.30
C VAL A 150 -6.72 -4.73 -12.97
N GLY A 151 -6.74 -6.07 -12.99
CA GLY A 151 -6.24 -6.86 -11.87
C GLY A 151 -4.71 -6.89 -11.86
N ILE A 152 -4.12 -6.86 -10.67
CA ILE A 152 -2.67 -7.04 -10.51
C ILE A 152 -2.25 -8.43 -11.03
N GLU A 153 -1.22 -8.47 -11.88
CA GLU A 153 -0.70 -9.75 -12.37
C GLU A 153 0.12 -10.44 -11.27
N LYS A 154 -0.43 -11.50 -10.69
CA LYS A 154 0.28 -12.41 -9.79
C LYS A 154 1.00 -13.45 -10.65
N THR A 155 2.32 -13.62 -10.50
CA THR A 155 3.12 -14.54 -11.35
C THR A 155 2.68 -16.00 -11.15
N LYS A 156 2.70 -16.79 -12.22
CA LYS A 156 2.26 -18.21 -12.25
C LYS A 156 3.03 -19.19 -11.32
N GLY A 157 4.03 -18.75 -10.57
CA GLY A 157 4.71 -19.52 -9.53
C GLY A 157 4.12 -19.32 -8.13
N ASP A 158 3.29 -18.29 -7.96
CA ASP A 158 2.83 -17.78 -6.66
C ASP A 158 1.41 -18.26 -6.32
N THR A 159 1.06 -19.50 -6.74
CA THR A 159 -0.26 -20.12 -6.48
C THR A 159 -0.51 -20.40 -4.99
N LYS A 160 0.46 -20.09 -4.12
CA LYS A 160 0.25 -19.99 -2.69
C LYS A 160 0.36 -18.50 -2.32
N ASP A 161 -0.75 -17.86 -2.10
CA ASP A 161 -0.95 -16.45 -1.74
C ASP A 161 0.12 -15.81 -0.84
N LYS A 162 0.70 -16.59 0.06
CA LYS A 162 1.71 -16.14 1.02
C LYS A 162 3.03 -15.71 0.36
N THR A 163 3.43 -16.34 -0.73
CA THR A 163 4.70 -16.04 -1.41
C THR A 163 4.63 -14.71 -2.15
N TRP A 164 3.48 -14.44 -2.84
CA TRP A 164 3.28 -13.18 -3.54
C TRP A 164 3.16 -11.99 -2.57
N VAL A 165 2.42 -12.16 -1.48
CA VAL A 165 2.27 -11.11 -0.45
C VAL A 165 3.63 -10.73 0.12
N LYS A 166 4.43 -11.71 0.57
CA LYS A 166 5.77 -11.45 1.10
C LYS A 166 6.67 -10.75 0.08
N TRP A 167 6.74 -11.28 -1.15
CA TRP A 167 7.53 -10.70 -2.22
C TRP A 167 7.11 -9.26 -2.55
N SER A 168 5.81 -9.00 -2.62
CA SER A 168 5.30 -7.66 -2.92
C SER A 168 5.55 -6.66 -1.79
N ILE A 169 5.53 -7.13 -0.53
CA ILE A 169 5.94 -6.33 0.63
C ILE A 169 7.41 -5.96 0.53
N ASP A 170 8.28 -6.93 0.26
CA ASP A 170 9.72 -6.70 0.14
C ASP A 170 10.02 -5.70 -1.00
N LEU A 171 9.32 -5.85 -2.14
CA LEU A 171 9.47 -4.94 -3.28
C LEU A 171 9.08 -3.50 -2.93
N VAL A 172 8.01 -3.30 -2.16
CA VAL A 172 7.58 -1.97 -1.68
C VAL A 172 8.57 -1.43 -0.64
N ALA A 173 9.08 -2.28 0.25
CA ALA A 173 10.06 -1.88 1.26
C ALA A 173 11.39 -1.38 0.67
N GLU A 174 11.76 -1.83 -0.54
CA GLU A 174 12.94 -1.36 -1.27
C GLU A 174 12.75 0.04 -1.89
N GLN A 175 11.53 0.58 -1.91
CA GLN A 175 11.26 1.85 -2.53
C GLN A 175 11.41 3.02 -1.55
N ARG A 176 11.84 4.18 -2.07
CA ARG A 176 11.79 5.43 -1.34
C ARG A 176 10.36 5.97 -1.37
N ILE A 177 9.68 5.95 -0.23
CA ILE A 177 8.25 6.30 -0.12
C ILE A 177 8.05 7.50 0.78
N SER A 178 7.19 8.38 0.34
CA SER A 178 6.58 9.43 1.14
C SER A 178 5.06 9.37 1.03
N TYR A 179 4.35 9.98 1.97
CA TYR A 179 2.89 10.09 1.93
C TYR A 179 2.45 11.47 2.38
N THR A 180 1.32 11.95 1.87
CA THR A 180 0.82 13.28 2.18
C THR A 180 0.25 13.34 3.59
N ARG A 181 0.37 14.49 4.24
CA ARG A 181 -0.14 14.74 5.61
C ARG A 181 -1.64 14.45 5.74
N ARG A 182 -2.42 14.68 4.69
CA ARG A 182 -3.86 14.41 4.68
C ARG A 182 -4.23 12.93 4.65
N SER A 183 -3.27 12.07 4.28
CA SER A 183 -3.45 10.62 4.13
C SER A 183 -3.43 9.90 5.49
N THR A 184 -4.45 10.15 6.30
CA THR A 184 -4.48 9.68 7.70
C THR A 184 -4.56 8.16 7.82
N ASN A 185 -5.23 7.46 6.89
CA ASN A 185 -5.30 6.00 6.92
C ASN A 185 -4.02 5.35 6.36
N ILE A 186 -3.32 6.01 5.43
CA ILE A 186 -1.96 5.61 5.05
C ILE A 186 -1.04 5.71 6.27
N HIS A 187 -1.09 6.84 6.99
CA HIS A 187 -0.29 7.01 8.21
C HIS A 187 -0.59 5.92 9.25
N LYS A 188 -1.87 5.65 9.53
CA LYS A 188 -2.29 4.59 10.46
C LYS A 188 -1.78 3.21 10.02
N GLY A 189 -1.94 2.88 8.73
CA GLY A 189 -1.42 1.64 8.16
C GLY A 189 0.10 1.55 8.31
N TYR A 190 0.83 2.58 7.89
CA TYR A 190 2.29 2.64 8.01
C TYR A 190 2.78 2.41 9.45
N MET A 191 2.09 2.95 10.45
CA MET A 191 2.46 2.82 11.86
C MET A 191 2.09 1.45 12.45
N ASN A 192 1.04 0.80 11.94
CA ASN A 192 0.42 -0.36 12.58
C ASN A 192 0.45 -1.66 11.75
N TYR A 193 0.97 -1.62 10.52
CA TYR A 193 1.10 -2.82 9.69
C TYR A 193 2.31 -3.62 10.13
N LEU A 194 2.06 -4.72 10.82
CA LEU A 194 3.06 -5.52 11.52
C LEU A 194 3.11 -6.94 10.97
N TRP A 195 4.25 -7.58 11.12
CA TRP A 195 4.35 -9.03 10.98
C TRP A 195 3.64 -9.72 12.14
N ASP A 196 2.92 -10.81 11.86
CA ASP A 196 2.38 -11.66 12.92
C ASP A 196 3.50 -12.34 13.70
N VAL A 197 3.21 -12.68 14.95
CA VAL A 197 4.11 -13.41 15.83
C VAL A 197 3.50 -14.74 16.24
N ASP A 198 4.33 -15.75 16.49
CA ASP A 198 3.90 -17.01 17.06
C ASP A 198 3.68 -16.89 18.59
N LYS A 199 3.31 -17.99 19.23
CA LYS A 199 3.05 -18.05 20.67
C LYS A 199 4.28 -17.72 21.52
N ASP A 200 5.46 -17.88 20.97
CA ASP A 200 6.75 -17.61 21.63
C ASP A 200 7.27 -16.19 21.32
N GLY A 201 6.46 -15.38 20.64
CA GLY A 201 6.82 -14.00 20.25
C GLY A 201 7.75 -13.90 19.03
N LYS A 202 8.00 -15.01 18.33
CA LYS A 202 8.84 -15.01 17.14
C LYS A 202 8.05 -14.51 15.93
N THR A 203 8.60 -13.56 15.21
CA THR A 203 8.02 -12.99 14.00
C THR A 203 7.79 -14.06 12.93
N LEU A 204 6.55 -14.15 12.46
CA LEU A 204 6.15 -14.92 11.30
C LEU A 204 6.26 -14.02 10.06
N ASN A 205 6.71 -14.57 8.93
CA ASN A 205 6.73 -13.82 7.66
C ASN A 205 5.30 -13.73 7.04
N VAL A 206 4.32 -13.45 7.87
CA VAL A 206 2.90 -13.29 7.53
C VAL A 206 2.47 -11.93 8.07
N PRO A 207 1.99 -11.01 7.22
CA PRO A 207 1.50 -9.74 7.71
C PRO A 207 0.18 -9.91 8.46
N SER A 208 -0.02 -9.09 9.48
CA SER A 208 -1.29 -8.99 10.19
C SER A 208 -2.37 -8.47 9.24
N HIS A 209 -3.59 -9.02 9.33
CA HIS A 209 -4.74 -8.52 8.57
C HIS A 209 -5.17 -7.11 8.98
N LEU A 210 -4.81 -6.70 10.17
CA LEU A 210 -5.19 -5.40 10.67
C LEU A 210 -4.40 -4.29 9.96
N TYR A 211 -5.11 -3.27 9.49
CA TYR A 211 -4.58 -2.19 8.66
C TYR A 211 -4.04 -2.62 7.28
N SER A 212 -4.38 -3.83 6.80
CA SER A 212 -3.89 -4.34 5.51
C SER A 212 -4.50 -3.63 4.31
N ASP A 213 -5.78 -3.24 4.34
CA ASP A 213 -6.53 -2.76 3.17
C ASP A 213 -5.81 -1.63 2.41
N MET A 214 -5.42 -0.57 3.13
CA MET A 214 -4.67 0.54 2.52
C MET A 214 -3.27 0.10 2.05
N MET A 215 -2.61 -0.78 2.81
CA MET A 215 -1.28 -1.31 2.44
C MET A 215 -1.37 -2.22 1.22
N ASP A 216 -2.46 -2.94 1.04
CA ASP A 216 -2.73 -3.79 -0.12
C ASP A 216 -2.98 -2.94 -1.37
N ALA A 217 -3.81 -1.89 -1.28
CA ALA A 217 -3.98 -0.92 -2.35
C ALA A 217 -2.64 -0.28 -2.78
N ILE A 218 -1.79 0.12 -1.83
CA ILE A 218 -0.45 0.65 -2.10
C ILE A 218 0.42 -0.38 -2.82
N ARG A 219 0.41 -1.65 -2.38
CA ARG A 219 1.18 -2.73 -3.02
C ARG A 219 0.74 -2.94 -4.46
N TYR A 220 -0.57 -2.97 -4.75
CA TYR A 220 -1.06 -3.13 -6.12
C TYR A 220 -0.58 -2.00 -7.02
N GLY A 221 -0.68 -0.76 -6.56
CA GLY A 221 -0.20 0.40 -7.29
C GLY A 221 1.30 0.34 -7.57
N ILE A 222 2.14 0.22 -6.55
CA ILE A 222 3.61 0.26 -6.67
C ILE A 222 4.14 -0.94 -7.46
N VAL A 223 3.69 -2.17 -7.15
CA VAL A 223 4.15 -3.38 -7.82
C VAL A 223 3.90 -3.30 -9.33
N SER A 224 2.76 -2.74 -9.76
CA SER A 224 2.44 -2.58 -11.17
C SER A 224 3.38 -1.63 -11.93
N ILE A 225 4.07 -0.72 -11.22
CA ILE A 225 5.03 0.21 -11.78
C ILE A 225 6.43 -0.41 -11.80
N VAL A 226 6.84 -1.00 -10.68
CA VAL A 226 8.22 -1.49 -10.48
C VAL A 226 8.45 -2.80 -11.22
N LYS A 227 7.43 -3.66 -11.30
CA LYS A 227 7.46 -4.88 -12.10
C LYS A 227 7.40 -4.51 -13.57
N LYS A 228 8.56 -4.28 -14.20
CA LYS A 228 8.64 -4.06 -15.65
C LYS A 228 8.00 -5.25 -16.36
N PRO A 229 7.08 -5.05 -17.34
CA PRO A 229 6.63 -6.13 -18.18
C PRO A 229 7.87 -6.74 -18.84
N LYS A 230 8.00 -8.08 -18.82
CA LYS A 230 9.00 -8.75 -19.65
C LYS A 230 8.68 -8.36 -21.09
N VAL A 231 9.45 -7.45 -21.67
CA VAL A 231 9.41 -7.21 -23.11
C VAL A 231 9.96 -8.50 -23.73
N VAL A 232 9.07 -9.39 -24.12
CA VAL A 232 9.40 -10.46 -25.03
C VAL A 232 9.64 -9.74 -26.36
N MET A 233 10.90 -9.40 -26.63
CA MET A 233 11.31 -9.08 -27.98
C MET A 233 11.07 -10.35 -28.80
N GLN A 234 9.93 -10.43 -29.46
CA GLN A 234 9.78 -11.31 -30.59
C GLN A 234 10.77 -10.77 -31.61
N ALA A 235 11.91 -11.42 -31.73
CA ALA A 235 12.76 -11.24 -32.88
C ALA A 235 11.88 -11.57 -34.08
N SER A 236 11.48 -10.55 -34.83
CA SER A 236 10.87 -10.76 -36.14
C SER A 236 11.83 -11.61 -36.93
N PRO A 237 11.43 -12.77 -37.47
CA PRO A 237 12.29 -13.53 -38.35
C PRO A 237 12.69 -12.57 -39.48
N LEU A 238 13.98 -12.40 -39.68
CA LEU A 238 14.50 -11.66 -40.81
C LEU A 238 13.88 -12.28 -42.09
N PRO A 239 13.41 -11.47 -43.04
CA PRO A 239 12.88 -12.00 -44.28
C PRO A 239 13.93 -12.92 -44.92
N GLN A 240 13.56 -14.17 -45.18
CA GLN A 240 14.37 -15.07 -45.99
C GLN A 240 14.57 -14.42 -47.37
N GLY A 241 15.75 -13.88 -47.63
CA GLY A 241 16.06 -13.21 -48.89
C GLY A 241 17.29 -12.31 -48.89
N TYR A 242 17.92 -12.08 -47.75
CA TYR A 242 19.05 -11.15 -47.67
C TYR A 242 20.45 -11.78 -47.90
N TYR A 243 20.53 -13.06 -48.21
CA TYR A 243 21.80 -13.77 -48.49
C TYR A 243 21.74 -14.53 -49.83
N GLN A 244 21.24 -13.91 -50.89
CA GLN A 244 21.57 -14.31 -52.25
C GLN A 244 22.06 -13.08 -52.97
N ASP A 245 23.28 -13.19 -53.53
CA ASP A 245 24.03 -12.26 -54.34
C ASP A 245 25.12 -11.45 -53.59
N ARG A 246 26.19 -12.18 -53.25
CA ARG A 246 27.56 -11.68 -53.34
C ARG A 246 28.52 -12.82 -53.73
N ASP A 247 28.17 -13.54 -54.79
CA ASP A 247 29.20 -14.06 -55.69
C ASP A 247 29.44 -13.01 -56.72
N LEU A 248 30.67 -12.53 -56.77
CA LEU A 248 31.33 -11.91 -57.90
C LEU A 248 32.73 -11.53 -57.51
N ALA A 249 33.67 -12.29 -58.00
CA ALA A 249 34.35 -12.14 -59.30
C ALA A 249 35.18 -10.85 -59.39
N PHE A 250 36.46 -11.17 -59.42
CA PHE A 250 37.66 -10.41 -59.71
C PHE A 250 38.35 -9.65 -58.59
#